data_413e3c8637a206da6be2307097dead40
#
_entry.id   413e3c8637a206da6be2307097dead40
#
_cell.length_a   1.000
_cell.length_b   1.000
_cell.length_c   1.000
_cell.angle_alpha   90.00
_cell.angle_beta   90.00
_cell.angle_gamma   90.00
#
_symmetry.space_group_name_H-M   'P 1'
#
loop_
_entity.id
_entity.type
_entity.pdbx_description
1 polymer ?
#
loop_
_entity_poly.entity_id
_entity_poly.type
_entity_poly.pdbx_seq_one_letter_code
_entity_poly.pdbx_strand_id
1 'polypeptide(L)'
;GGFPGNADTVVYQPVADDEARVQALLANRGDLVTDPASQRVPALKRQPALNIQTDVAQRTLLIGMDQFSDSLTHGQTGLRNPFKDQRVRHAMSLAIDTKALMQIGQGMYRPAGTIVAPGVTGGTPELDERPSASIRQARQLMRSAGFAQGFTVTLDCPNNRYAYDQELCKALVPMWRRIG
;
A
#
# COMPACT_ATOMS: atom_id res chain seq x y z
N GLY A 1 23.79 -26.65 -14.10
CA GLY A 1 22.68 -27.55 -14.16
C GLY A 1 21.40 -26.75 -14.36
N GLY A 2 20.69 -26.97 -15.48
CA GLY A 2 19.39 -26.36 -15.70
C GLY A 2 18.36 -27.01 -14.78
N PHE A 3 17.42 -26.24 -14.29
CA PHE A 3 16.21 -26.79 -13.68
C PHE A 3 15.36 -27.37 -14.82
N PRO A 4 15.08 -28.68 -14.85
CA PRO A 4 14.13 -29.20 -15.82
C PRO A 4 12.78 -28.58 -15.57
N GLY A 5 12.24 -27.87 -16.55
CA GLY A 5 10.87 -27.37 -16.50
C GLY A 5 9.87 -28.52 -16.50
N ASN A 6 8.71 -28.32 -15.89
CA ASN A 6 7.63 -29.30 -15.86
C ASN A 6 6.68 -29.15 -17.07
N ALA A 7 6.94 -28.23 -17.96
CA ALA A 7 6.13 -27.95 -19.16
C ALA A 7 7.04 -27.76 -20.37
N ASP A 8 6.66 -28.39 -21.50
CA ASP A 8 7.36 -28.23 -22.77
C ASP A 8 7.00 -26.93 -23.47
N THR A 9 5.81 -26.42 -23.21
CA THR A 9 5.31 -25.17 -23.80
C THR A 9 4.51 -24.38 -22.77
N VAL A 10 4.75 -23.09 -22.71
CA VAL A 10 3.98 -22.13 -21.91
C VAL A 10 3.38 -21.09 -22.85
N VAL A 11 2.05 -20.96 -22.83
CA VAL A 11 1.32 -19.94 -23.60
C VAL A 11 0.89 -18.85 -22.65
N TYR A 12 1.42 -17.65 -22.82
CA TYR A 12 1.03 -16.47 -22.05
C TYR A 12 -0.05 -15.68 -22.78
N GLN A 13 -1.24 -15.56 -22.17
CA GLN A 13 -2.37 -14.84 -22.72
C GLN A 13 -2.72 -13.65 -21.82
N PRO A 14 -2.45 -12.40 -22.23
CA PRO A 14 -2.83 -11.22 -21.47
C PRO A 14 -4.34 -11.04 -21.41
N VAL A 15 -4.89 -10.89 -20.21
CA VAL A 15 -6.30 -10.55 -19.96
C VAL A 15 -6.35 -9.39 -18.99
N ALA A 16 -6.73 -8.21 -19.46
CA ALA A 16 -6.65 -6.97 -18.70
C ALA A 16 -7.65 -6.92 -17.53
N ASP A 17 -8.84 -7.48 -17.71
CA ASP A 17 -9.88 -7.47 -16.68
C ASP A 17 -9.65 -8.57 -15.66
N ASP A 18 -9.62 -8.20 -14.37
CA ASP A 18 -9.32 -9.09 -13.25
C ASP A 18 -10.37 -10.20 -13.08
N GLU A 19 -11.64 -9.85 -13.24
CA GLU A 19 -12.74 -10.80 -13.12
C GLU A 19 -12.76 -11.77 -14.30
N ALA A 20 -12.47 -11.29 -15.52
CA ALA A 20 -12.36 -12.13 -16.71
C ALA A 20 -11.22 -13.16 -16.58
N ARG A 21 -10.08 -12.81 -15.93
CA ARG A 21 -9.01 -13.76 -15.61
C ARG A 21 -9.50 -14.89 -14.71
N VAL A 22 -10.22 -14.52 -13.64
CA VAL A 22 -10.79 -15.50 -12.70
C VAL A 22 -11.80 -16.40 -13.41
N GLN A 23 -12.69 -15.85 -14.24
CA GLN A 23 -13.68 -16.63 -15.00
C GLN A 23 -13.02 -17.56 -16.01
N ALA A 24 -11.92 -17.14 -16.64
CA ALA A 24 -11.17 -18.00 -17.56
C ALA A 24 -10.59 -19.25 -16.84
N LEU A 25 -10.03 -19.05 -15.63
CA LEU A 25 -9.52 -20.16 -14.81
C LEU A 25 -10.65 -21.12 -14.40
N LEU A 26 -11.77 -20.60 -13.89
CA LEU A 26 -12.92 -21.41 -13.46
C LEU A 26 -13.58 -22.16 -14.62
N ALA A 27 -13.48 -21.63 -15.83
CA ALA A 27 -13.98 -22.26 -17.05
C ALA A 27 -12.96 -23.19 -17.73
N ASN A 28 -11.84 -23.51 -17.07
CA ASN A 28 -10.73 -24.32 -17.63
C ASN A 28 -10.19 -23.80 -18.97
N ARG A 29 -10.18 -22.46 -19.15
CA ARG A 29 -9.59 -21.79 -20.31
C ARG A 29 -8.16 -21.32 -20.07
N GLY A 30 -7.58 -21.69 -18.93
CA GLY A 30 -6.22 -21.44 -18.53
C GLY A 30 -5.89 -22.29 -17.32
N ASP A 31 -4.63 -22.67 -17.17
CA ASP A 31 -4.15 -23.56 -16.12
C ASP A 31 -3.62 -22.77 -14.92
N LEU A 32 -3.20 -21.52 -15.14
CA LEU A 32 -2.62 -20.65 -14.12
C LEU A 32 -3.06 -19.21 -14.34
N VAL A 33 -3.41 -18.52 -13.27
CA VAL A 33 -3.70 -17.07 -13.27
C VAL A 33 -2.79 -16.40 -12.23
N THR A 34 -2.11 -15.33 -12.64
CA THR A 34 -1.37 -14.44 -11.76
C THR A 34 -2.24 -13.24 -11.40
N ASP A 35 -2.06 -12.73 -10.19
CA ASP A 35 -2.75 -11.52 -9.68
C ASP A 35 -4.28 -11.56 -9.92
N PRO A 36 -5.01 -12.57 -9.40
CA PRO A 36 -6.46 -12.59 -9.49
C PRO A 36 -7.06 -11.42 -8.69
N ALA A 37 -8.29 -11.02 -9.03
CA ALA A 37 -9.03 -10.02 -8.25
C ALA A 37 -8.99 -10.35 -6.76
N SER A 38 -8.42 -9.46 -5.94
CA SER A 38 -8.11 -9.73 -4.51
C SER A 38 -9.35 -10.12 -3.72
N GLN A 39 -10.49 -9.50 -4.04
CA GLN A 39 -11.79 -9.76 -3.43
C GLN A 39 -12.27 -11.20 -3.70
N ARG A 40 -11.78 -11.83 -4.76
CA ARG A 40 -12.13 -13.21 -5.14
C ARG A 40 -11.29 -14.27 -4.43
N VAL A 41 -10.10 -13.92 -3.94
CA VAL A 41 -9.16 -14.86 -3.33
C VAL A 41 -9.79 -15.71 -2.20
N PRO A 42 -10.58 -15.15 -1.25
CA PRO A 42 -11.23 -15.96 -0.22
C PRO A 42 -12.22 -17.00 -0.79
N ALA A 43 -12.90 -16.68 -1.89
CA ALA A 43 -13.80 -17.62 -2.56
C ALA A 43 -13.02 -18.68 -3.34
N LEU A 44 -11.96 -18.29 -4.04
CA LEU A 44 -11.09 -19.20 -4.78
C LEU A 44 -10.40 -20.23 -3.86
N LYS A 45 -9.96 -19.83 -2.66
CA LYS A 45 -9.37 -20.73 -1.66
C LYS A 45 -10.32 -21.84 -1.18
N ARG A 46 -11.64 -21.68 -1.39
CA ARG A 46 -12.65 -22.70 -1.06
C ARG A 46 -12.93 -23.68 -2.23
N GLN A 47 -12.35 -23.44 -3.39
CA GLN A 47 -12.53 -24.33 -4.57
C GLN A 47 -11.56 -25.51 -4.46
N PRO A 48 -12.05 -26.77 -4.33
CA PRO A 48 -11.17 -27.93 -4.13
C PRO A 48 -10.23 -28.20 -5.33
N ALA A 49 -10.61 -27.76 -6.52
CA ALA A 49 -9.84 -27.94 -7.75
C ALA A 49 -8.71 -26.91 -7.92
N LEU A 50 -8.64 -25.88 -7.07
CA LEU A 50 -7.66 -24.81 -7.21
C LEU A 50 -6.61 -24.86 -6.09
N ASN A 51 -5.36 -24.67 -6.48
CA ASN A 51 -4.26 -24.41 -5.56
C ASN A 51 -3.92 -22.92 -5.57
N ILE A 52 -4.11 -22.22 -4.44
CA ILE A 52 -3.83 -20.78 -4.31
C ILE A 52 -2.53 -20.61 -3.55
N GLN A 53 -1.51 -20.15 -4.25
CA GLN A 53 -0.24 -19.78 -3.62
C GLN A 53 -0.18 -18.27 -3.41
N THR A 54 0.29 -17.85 -2.23
CA THR A 54 0.49 -16.45 -1.89
C THR A 54 1.88 -16.28 -1.29
N ASP A 55 2.57 -15.23 -1.69
CA ASP A 55 3.89 -14.91 -1.16
C ASP A 55 4.03 -13.39 -0.98
N VAL A 56 5.05 -12.97 -0.23
CA VAL A 56 5.34 -11.56 0.00
C VAL A 56 5.97 -10.96 -1.25
N ALA A 57 5.27 -10.04 -1.88
CA ALA A 57 5.82 -9.32 -3.02
C ALA A 57 6.97 -8.39 -2.59
N GLN A 58 7.99 -8.27 -3.42
CA GLN A 58 9.07 -7.30 -3.23
C GLN A 58 8.61 -5.87 -3.61
N ARG A 59 7.49 -5.45 -3.01
CA ARG A 59 6.85 -4.15 -3.27
C ARG A 59 6.46 -3.50 -1.96
N THR A 60 6.79 -2.23 -1.82
CA THR A 60 6.37 -1.41 -0.67
C THR A 60 5.42 -0.32 -1.16
N LEU A 61 4.22 -0.26 -0.56
CA LEU A 61 3.32 0.88 -0.70
C LEU A 61 3.77 1.99 0.23
N LEU A 62 3.98 3.16 -0.31
CA LEU A 62 4.45 4.32 0.45
C LEU A 62 3.64 5.57 0.09
N ILE A 63 3.66 6.54 0.98
CA ILE A 63 3.15 7.90 0.73
C ILE A 63 4.33 8.78 0.36
N GLY A 64 4.40 9.20 -0.91
CA GLY A 64 5.35 10.20 -1.37
C GLY A 64 4.94 11.59 -0.89
N MET A 65 5.89 12.37 -0.39
CA MET A 65 5.67 13.75 0.04
C MET A 65 6.66 14.65 -0.69
N ASP A 66 6.16 15.66 -1.39
CA ASP A 66 7.01 16.66 -2.04
C ASP A 66 7.79 17.46 -0.98
N GLN A 67 9.10 17.34 -0.99
CA GLN A 67 10.00 18.04 -0.06
C GLN A 67 10.79 19.15 -0.76
N PHE A 68 10.66 19.27 -2.08
CA PHE A 68 11.44 20.18 -2.91
C PHE A 68 10.74 21.51 -3.14
N SER A 69 9.48 21.50 -3.56
CA SER A 69 8.73 22.71 -3.93
C SER A 69 8.52 23.64 -2.74
N ASP A 70 8.47 24.95 -2.97
CA ASP A 70 8.24 25.93 -1.90
C ASP A 70 6.77 25.97 -1.43
N SER A 71 5.85 25.62 -2.32
CA SER A 71 4.42 25.44 -2.05
C SER A 71 3.91 24.17 -2.71
N LEU A 72 2.81 23.60 -2.20
CA LEU A 72 2.19 22.41 -2.78
C LEU A 72 1.30 22.81 -3.96
N THR A 73 1.41 22.11 -5.09
CA THR A 73 0.63 22.38 -6.32
C THR A 73 -0.88 22.28 -6.08
N HIS A 74 -1.30 21.29 -5.27
CA HIS A 74 -2.71 21.01 -4.95
C HIS A 74 -3.00 21.15 -3.44
N GLY A 75 -2.28 22.06 -2.80
CA GLY A 75 -2.44 22.36 -1.38
C GLY A 75 -3.19 23.67 -1.13
N GLN A 76 -3.18 24.11 0.12
CA GLN A 76 -3.75 25.39 0.54
C GLN A 76 -2.95 26.54 -0.06
N THR A 77 -3.63 27.45 -0.76
CA THR A 77 -3.02 28.64 -1.36
C THR A 77 -2.32 29.52 -0.33
N GLY A 78 -1.12 29.97 -0.63
CA GLY A 78 -0.30 30.83 0.24
C GLY A 78 0.39 30.12 1.40
N LEU A 79 0.18 28.82 1.55
CA LEU A 79 0.87 28.03 2.54
C LEU A 79 2.24 27.57 2.00
N ARG A 80 3.32 27.84 2.78
CA ARG A 80 4.61 27.21 2.48
C ARG A 80 4.48 25.69 2.59
N ASN A 81 5.24 24.96 1.80
CA ASN A 81 5.20 23.49 1.79
C ASN A 81 5.48 22.90 3.19
N PRO A 82 4.48 22.30 3.85
CA PRO A 82 4.66 21.73 5.19
C PRO A 82 5.53 20.48 5.18
N PHE A 83 5.67 19.81 4.04
CA PHE A 83 6.47 18.57 3.92
C PHE A 83 7.98 18.80 3.89
N LYS A 84 8.44 20.05 3.76
CA LYS A 84 9.85 20.39 4.01
C LYS A 84 10.25 20.16 5.47
N ASP A 85 9.30 20.25 6.41
CA ASP A 85 9.55 20.00 7.81
C ASP A 85 9.44 18.50 8.15
N GLN A 86 10.53 17.92 8.63
CA GLN A 86 10.58 16.51 9.02
C GLN A 86 9.55 16.17 10.11
N ARG A 87 9.25 17.10 11.01
CA ARG A 87 8.28 16.90 12.09
C ARG A 87 6.87 16.67 11.56
N VAL A 88 6.50 17.36 10.47
CA VAL A 88 5.22 17.17 9.78
C VAL A 88 5.15 15.78 9.16
N ARG A 89 6.18 15.37 8.42
CA ARG A 89 6.22 14.03 7.81
C ARG A 89 6.15 12.92 8.87
N HIS A 90 6.87 13.10 9.98
CA HIS A 90 6.82 12.15 11.10
C HIS A 90 5.44 12.13 11.77
N ALA A 91 4.80 13.30 11.96
CA ALA A 91 3.45 13.40 12.50
C ALA A 91 2.44 12.64 11.62
N MET A 92 2.50 12.82 10.30
CA MET A 92 1.63 12.11 9.37
C MET A 92 1.86 10.58 9.44
N SER A 93 3.12 10.15 9.56
CA SER A 93 3.43 8.71 9.74
C SER A 93 2.86 8.16 11.05
N LEU A 94 3.02 8.86 12.18
CA LEU A 94 2.49 8.46 13.48
C LEU A 94 0.95 8.50 13.57
N ALA A 95 0.29 9.23 12.68
CA ALA A 95 -1.17 9.28 12.64
C ALA A 95 -1.79 8.03 11.96
N ILE A 96 -1.01 7.25 11.22
CA ILE A 96 -1.50 6.09 10.48
C ILE A 96 -1.64 4.87 11.39
N ASP A 97 -2.86 4.39 11.56
CA ASP A 97 -3.16 3.12 12.22
C ASP A 97 -2.97 1.97 11.23
N THR A 98 -1.78 1.36 11.26
CA THR A 98 -1.47 0.25 10.37
C THR A 98 -2.30 -1.00 10.64
N LYS A 99 -2.77 -1.22 11.89
CA LYS A 99 -3.64 -2.36 12.20
C LYS A 99 -4.98 -2.24 11.48
N ALA A 100 -5.57 -1.03 11.47
CA ALA A 100 -6.79 -0.77 10.72
C ALA A 100 -6.57 -0.95 9.19
N LEU A 101 -5.44 -0.52 8.66
CA LEU A 101 -5.11 -0.75 7.24
C LEU A 101 -4.94 -2.23 6.90
N MET A 102 -4.33 -3.04 7.80
CA MET A 102 -4.21 -4.49 7.60
C MET A 102 -5.59 -5.17 7.54
N GLN A 103 -6.54 -4.74 8.35
CA GLN A 103 -7.91 -5.26 8.31
C GLN A 103 -8.60 -4.95 6.96
N ILE A 104 -8.44 -3.73 6.44
CA ILE A 104 -8.95 -3.33 5.12
C ILE A 104 -8.32 -4.20 4.03
N GLY A 105 -7.01 -4.40 4.09
CA GLY A 105 -6.26 -5.20 3.12
C GLY A 105 -6.47 -6.71 3.25
N GLN A 106 -7.30 -7.19 4.18
CA GLN A 106 -7.69 -8.60 4.35
C GLN A 106 -6.49 -9.58 4.37
N GLY A 107 -5.39 -9.18 4.99
CA GLY A 107 -4.16 -9.97 5.07
C GLY A 107 -3.26 -9.94 3.83
N MET A 108 -3.60 -9.13 2.82
CA MET A 108 -2.75 -8.93 1.62
C MET A 108 -1.54 -8.02 1.89
N TYR A 109 -1.51 -7.36 3.03
CA TYR A 109 -0.45 -6.42 3.40
C TYR A 109 0.12 -6.72 4.77
N ARG A 110 1.35 -6.28 5.00
CA ARG A 110 1.98 -6.19 6.31
C ARG A 110 2.55 -4.77 6.51
N PRO A 111 2.68 -4.28 7.74
CA PRO A 111 3.36 -3.01 7.98
C PRO A 111 4.79 -3.05 7.46
N ALA A 112 5.27 -1.93 6.94
CA ALA A 112 6.66 -1.74 6.52
C ALA A 112 7.24 -0.51 7.22
N GLY A 113 8.43 -0.64 7.78
CA GLY A 113 9.21 0.45 8.37
C GLY A 113 10.14 1.13 7.37
N THR A 114 10.45 0.44 6.28
CA THR A 114 11.36 0.92 5.22
C THR A 114 10.75 0.71 3.84
N ILE A 115 11.31 1.41 2.84
CA ILE A 115 10.97 1.21 1.43
C ILE A 115 11.59 -0.05 0.82
N VAL A 116 12.61 -0.61 1.48
CA VAL A 116 13.29 -1.82 1.01
C VAL A 116 12.46 -3.03 1.42
N ALA A 117 11.95 -3.77 0.44
CA ALA A 117 11.14 -4.95 0.70
C ALA A 117 11.97 -6.07 1.34
N PRO A 118 11.35 -6.98 2.11
CA PRO A 118 12.03 -8.12 2.71
C PRO A 118 12.71 -8.98 1.65
N GLY A 119 13.92 -9.47 1.98
CA GLY A 119 14.72 -10.29 1.07
C GLY A 119 15.48 -9.51 -0.01
N VAL A 120 15.33 -8.19 -0.08
CA VAL A 120 16.12 -7.32 -0.95
C VAL A 120 17.38 -6.86 -0.20
N THR A 121 18.50 -6.81 -0.90
CA THR A 121 19.80 -6.36 -0.33
C THR A 121 19.65 -4.97 0.28
N GLY A 122 20.08 -4.81 1.53
CA GLY A 122 19.96 -3.57 2.29
C GLY A 122 18.74 -3.52 3.22
N GLY A 123 17.82 -4.46 3.11
CA GLY A 123 16.71 -4.62 4.06
C GLY A 123 17.15 -5.45 5.27
N THR A 124 16.91 -4.94 6.48
CA THR A 124 17.07 -5.71 7.74
C THR A 124 15.81 -5.62 8.58
N PRO A 125 15.56 -6.61 9.48
CA PRO A 125 14.40 -6.56 10.37
C PRO A 125 14.33 -5.29 11.20
N GLU A 126 15.48 -4.77 11.67
CA GLU A 126 15.57 -3.57 12.50
C GLU A 126 15.13 -2.31 11.72
N LEU A 127 15.48 -2.23 10.43
CA LEU A 127 15.05 -1.13 9.56
C LEU A 127 13.56 -1.22 9.18
N ASP A 128 13.01 -2.43 9.23
CA ASP A 128 11.59 -2.66 8.91
C ASP A 128 10.66 -2.49 10.13
N GLU A 129 11.21 -2.14 11.31
CA GLU A 129 10.40 -1.80 12.47
C GLU A 129 9.67 -0.47 12.25
N ARG A 130 8.35 -0.51 12.44
CA ARG A 130 7.51 0.68 12.36
C ARG A 130 7.01 1.08 13.73
N PRO A 131 7.18 2.35 14.16
CA PRO A 131 6.62 2.84 15.40
C PRO A 131 5.10 2.69 15.43
N SER A 132 4.55 2.38 16.61
CA SER A 132 3.10 2.34 16.83
C SER A 132 2.47 3.71 16.60
N ALA A 133 1.25 3.73 16.06
CA ALA A 133 0.50 4.97 15.87
C ALA A 133 0.30 5.72 17.19
N SER A 134 0.48 7.04 17.16
CA SER A 134 0.33 7.91 18.31
C SER A 134 -0.17 9.30 17.91
N ILE A 135 -1.48 9.50 17.98
CA ILE A 135 -2.11 10.79 17.69
C ILE A 135 -1.62 11.89 18.64
N ARG A 136 -1.36 11.56 19.89
CA ARG A 136 -0.83 12.53 20.87
C ARG A 136 0.53 13.08 20.42
N GLN A 137 1.47 12.20 20.08
CA GLN A 137 2.80 12.60 19.60
C GLN A 137 2.71 13.32 18.25
N ALA A 138 1.89 12.82 17.33
CA ALA A 138 1.67 13.43 16.04
C ALA A 138 1.17 14.89 16.18
N ARG A 139 0.17 15.13 17.03
CA ARG A 139 -0.31 16.51 17.33
C ARG A 139 0.76 17.40 17.96
N GLN A 140 1.60 16.84 18.82
CA GLN A 140 2.72 17.59 19.41
C GLN A 140 3.72 18.01 18.34
N LEU A 141 4.08 17.12 17.43
CA LEU A 141 4.95 17.42 16.29
C LEU A 141 4.35 18.49 15.37
N MET A 142 3.06 18.38 15.03
CA MET A 142 2.36 19.39 14.24
C MET A 142 2.43 20.78 14.90
N ARG A 143 2.16 20.87 16.21
CA ARG A 143 2.27 22.13 16.95
C ARG A 143 3.70 22.69 16.94
N SER A 144 4.69 21.85 17.20
CA SER A 144 6.11 22.28 17.23
C SER A 144 6.62 22.73 15.86
N ALA A 145 6.02 22.21 14.78
CA ALA A 145 6.30 22.60 13.40
C ALA A 145 5.57 23.87 12.95
N GLY A 146 4.69 24.44 13.80
CA GLY A 146 3.90 25.62 13.46
C GLY A 146 2.58 25.32 12.74
N PHE A 147 2.15 24.06 12.70
CA PHE A 147 0.91 23.62 12.04
C PHE A 147 -0.14 23.14 13.05
N ALA A 148 -0.29 23.82 14.16
CA ALA A 148 -1.25 23.47 15.22
C ALA A 148 -2.71 23.41 14.72
N GLN A 149 -3.05 24.23 13.72
CA GLN A 149 -4.39 24.28 13.09
C GLN A 149 -4.52 23.32 11.90
N GLY A 150 -3.45 22.58 11.59
CA GLY A 150 -3.42 21.72 10.42
C GLY A 150 -3.28 22.46 9.09
N PHE A 151 -3.55 21.76 8.00
CA PHE A 151 -3.53 22.31 6.64
C PHE A 151 -4.30 21.39 5.68
N THR A 152 -4.67 21.93 4.53
CA THR A 152 -5.32 21.16 3.46
C THR A 152 -4.29 20.70 2.43
N VAL A 153 -4.37 19.43 2.05
CA VAL A 153 -3.53 18.81 1.02
C VAL A 153 -4.35 17.79 0.24
N THR A 154 -4.01 17.60 -1.03
CA THR A 154 -4.59 16.55 -1.87
C THR A 154 -3.70 15.30 -1.81
N LEU A 155 -4.32 14.14 -1.67
CA LEU A 155 -3.68 12.84 -1.79
C LEU A 155 -4.10 12.19 -3.11
N ASP A 156 -3.17 12.03 -4.03
CA ASP A 156 -3.38 11.29 -5.27
C ASP A 156 -3.17 9.79 -5.03
N CYS A 157 -4.13 8.99 -5.45
CA CYS A 157 -4.15 7.56 -5.18
C CYS A 157 -4.46 6.75 -6.44
N PRO A 158 -3.80 5.60 -6.63
CA PRO A 158 -4.28 4.60 -7.58
C PRO A 158 -5.62 4.02 -7.11
N ASN A 159 -6.39 3.46 -8.04
CA ASN A 159 -7.67 2.82 -7.75
C ASN A 159 -7.87 1.46 -8.44
N ASN A 160 -6.83 1.00 -9.16
CA ASN A 160 -6.86 -0.26 -9.91
C ASN A 160 -5.47 -0.90 -10.08
N ARG A 161 -4.50 -0.52 -9.24
CA ARG A 161 -3.12 -1.00 -9.34
C ARG A 161 -2.76 -2.02 -8.27
N TYR A 162 -3.28 -1.84 -7.06
CA TYR A 162 -2.98 -2.69 -5.90
C TYR A 162 -4.28 -3.15 -5.24
N ALA A 163 -4.21 -4.28 -4.54
CA ALA A 163 -5.34 -4.78 -3.78
C ALA A 163 -5.83 -3.72 -2.78
N TYR A 164 -7.12 -3.38 -2.81
CA TYR A 164 -7.74 -2.43 -1.87
C TYR A 164 -7.11 -1.03 -1.83
N ASP A 165 -6.40 -0.61 -2.89
CA ASP A 165 -5.69 0.68 -2.91
C ASP A 165 -6.62 1.87 -2.66
N GLN A 166 -7.79 1.89 -3.27
CA GLN A 166 -8.78 2.95 -3.06
C GLN A 166 -9.28 2.99 -1.61
N GLU A 167 -9.58 1.85 -1.02
CA GLU A 167 -10.05 1.72 0.36
C GLU A 167 -8.98 2.13 1.37
N LEU A 168 -7.72 1.73 1.13
CA LEU A 168 -6.58 2.15 1.93
C LEU A 168 -6.41 3.68 1.90
N CYS A 169 -6.47 4.29 0.73
CA CYS A 169 -6.39 5.74 0.58
C CYS A 169 -7.54 6.46 1.29
N LYS A 170 -8.77 6.00 1.12
CA LYS A 170 -9.93 6.55 1.83
C LYS A 170 -9.78 6.47 3.35
N ALA A 171 -9.17 5.40 3.86
CA ALA A 171 -8.93 5.22 5.30
C ALA A 171 -7.87 6.19 5.87
N LEU A 172 -6.92 6.65 5.07
CA LEU A 172 -5.90 7.62 5.52
C LEU A 172 -6.52 9.00 5.83
N VAL A 173 -7.54 9.40 5.11
CA VAL A 173 -8.18 10.72 5.28
C VAL A 173 -8.68 10.96 6.73
N PRO A 174 -9.51 10.11 7.33
CA PRO A 174 -9.94 10.30 8.72
C PRO A 174 -8.78 10.15 9.72
N MET A 175 -7.72 9.38 9.40
CA MET A 175 -6.56 9.27 10.29
C MET A 175 -5.81 10.60 10.36
N TRP A 176 -5.56 11.26 9.23
CA TRP A 176 -4.89 12.55 9.20
C TRP A 176 -5.76 13.71 9.68
N ARG A 177 -7.07 13.68 9.50
CA ARG A 177 -7.99 14.67 10.12
C ARG A 177 -7.84 14.77 11.64
N ARG A 178 -7.39 13.68 12.28
CA ARG A 178 -7.14 13.68 13.76
C ARG A 178 -5.97 14.54 14.17
N ILE A 179 -5.13 14.94 13.24
CA ILE A 179 -3.95 15.80 13.49
C ILE A 179 -4.04 17.16 12.81
N GLY A 180 -5.18 17.47 12.16
CA GLY A 180 -5.46 18.71 11.44
C GLY A 180 -5.52 18.47 9.94
#